data_5c0ecc3c8a2e24425a287eae8e748c15
#
_entry.id   5c0ecc3c8a2e24425a287eae8e748c15
#
_cell.length_a   1.000
_cell.length_b   1.000
_cell.length_c   1.000
_cell.angle_alpha   90.00
_cell.angle_beta   90.00
_cell.angle_gamma   90.00
#
_symmetry.space_group_name_H-M   'P 1'
#
loop_
_entity.id
_entity.type
_entity.pdbx_description
1 polymer ?
#
loop_
_entity_poly.entity_id
_entity_poly.type
_entity_poly.pdbx_seq_one_letter_code
_entity_poly.pdbx_strand_id
1 'polypeptide(L)'
;MEQYIMSLDQGTTSSRAILFNKKGEIVYTAQREFPQYFPQPGWVEHNPSEIWSSILAVIATCLAEAEVKPSQIAGIGITNQRETAVVWEKDTGHPVYNAIVWQSRQTADICADLKAQGHEDMIRQKTGLLIDPYFSATKVRWILDHVEGARDRAERGELLFGTIDSWLIWKLSGGTAHVTDYSNASRTMMYNIHELEWDQEILDLLDIPRAMLPEVRGSSEVYAHTVPYHFFGSQVPIAGAAGDQQAALFGQACYEEGAIKNTYGTGCFMLMNTGERAINSQHGLITTIAWGIDGKIEYALEGSIFVAGSAIQWLRDGLRMIKDSKDSELYASRVDSTEGVYLVPAFVGLGSPYWDSEVRGAVFGLTRGTSKEHFIRATLESLAYQTRDVLNAMQQDSGNTLAKLRVDGGAVKNNLLMQFQSDILGAPVERPVISETTALGAAYLAGLAVGFWSSREEICEQWASERIFEPGMAEEQRERLYAGWQKAVEAAMVFKV
;
A
#
# COMPACT_ATOMS: atom_id res chain seq x y z
N MET A 1 3.52 -35.36 2.41
CA MET A 1 3.78 -34.58 1.17
C MET A 1 3.98 -33.15 1.63
N GLU A 2 5.01 -32.48 1.19
CA GLU A 2 5.27 -31.10 1.57
C GLU A 2 4.15 -30.21 1.05
N GLN A 3 3.73 -29.25 1.86
CA GLN A 3 2.66 -28.32 1.56
C GLN A 3 3.21 -26.88 1.52
N TYR A 4 2.53 -26.01 0.80
CA TYR A 4 2.91 -24.62 0.58
C TYR A 4 1.71 -23.70 0.72
N ILE A 5 1.97 -22.45 1.06
CA ILE A 5 0.99 -21.36 0.88
C ILE A 5 1.36 -20.58 -0.38
N MET A 6 0.38 -20.32 -1.21
CA MET A 6 0.53 -19.44 -2.35
C MET A 6 0.02 -18.05 -2.00
N SER A 7 0.86 -17.04 -2.18
CA SER A 7 0.44 -15.64 -2.13
C SER A 7 0.25 -15.10 -3.54
N LEU A 8 -0.88 -14.46 -3.80
CA LEU A 8 -1.16 -13.68 -4.99
C LEU A 8 -1.05 -12.20 -4.64
N ASP A 9 -0.03 -11.55 -5.18
CA ASP A 9 0.23 -10.13 -4.97
C ASP A 9 -0.07 -9.37 -6.25
N GLN A 10 -1.21 -8.68 -6.26
CA GLN A 10 -1.67 -7.89 -7.38
C GLN A 10 -1.28 -6.41 -7.17
N GLY A 11 -0.11 -6.03 -7.66
CA GLY A 11 0.41 -4.67 -7.57
C GLY A 11 -0.12 -3.74 -8.67
N THR A 12 0.31 -2.48 -8.64
CA THR A 12 -0.15 -1.47 -9.61
C THR A 12 0.31 -1.75 -11.03
N THR A 13 1.49 -2.35 -11.23
CA THR A 13 2.08 -2.56 -12.58
C THR A 13 2.26 -4.02 -12.95
N SER A 14 2.15 -4.93 -11.99
CA SER A 14 2.39 -6.36 -12.20
C SER A 14 1.62 -7.21 -11.21
N SER A 15 1.37 -8.45 -11.59
CA SER A 15 0.85 -9.51 -10.72
C SER A 15 1.96 -10.49 -10.40
N ARG A 16 1.98 -11.01 -9.16
CA ARG A 16 2.94 -12.00 -8.70
C ARG A 16 2.24 -13.18 -8.04
N ALA A 17 2.81 -14.38 -8.21
CA ALA A 17 2.49 -15.55 -7.39
C ALA A 17 3.78 -16.00 -6.71
N ILE A 18 3.73 -16.16 -5.40
CA ILE A 18 4.87 -16.53 -4.58
C ILE A 18 4.49 -17.74 -3.73
N LEU A 19 5.31 -18.78 -3.77
CA LEU A 19 5.17 -19.96 -2.93
C LEU A 19 6.04 -19.85 -1.68
N PHE A 20 5.43 -20.06 -0.52
CA PHE A 20 6.10 -20.09 0.77
C PHE A 20 6.01 -21.48 1.40
N ASN A 21 7.14 -21.95 1.94
CA ASN A 21 7.19 -23.18 2.73
C ASN A 21 6.81 -22.91 4.20
N LYS A 22 6.79 -23.96 5.02
CA LYS A 22 6.44 -23.87 6.45
C LYS A 22 7.34 -22.95 7.27
N LYS A 23 8.58 -22.69 6.80
CA LYS A 23 9.51 -21.75 7.44
C LYS A 23 9.32 -20.30 6.98
N GLY A 24 8.33 -20.00 6.12
CA GLY A 24 8.15 -18.70 5.54
C GLY A 24 9.15 -18.36 4.42
N GLU A 25 10.01 -19.31 4.01
CA GLU A 25 10.98 -19.09 2.94
C GLU A 25 10.32 -19.15 1.56
N ILE A 26 10.79 -18.28 0.65
CA ILE A 26 10.32 -18.26 -0.73
C ILE A 26 10.87 -19.49 -1.48
N VAL A 27 9.96 -20.30 -2.00
CA VAL A 27 10.29 -21.46 -2.84
C VAL A 27 10.40 -21.04 -4.31
N TYR A 28 9.45 -20.24 -4.78
CA TYR A 28 9.46 -19.72 -6.14
C TYR A 28 8.65 -18.42 -6.22
N THR A 29 9.01 -17.58 -7.18
CA THR A 29 8.30 -16.33 -7.51
C THR A 29 8.08 -16.26 -9.02
N ALA A 30 6.83 -16.11 -9.43
CA ALA A 30 6.46 -15.76 -10.80
C ALA A 30 5.89 -14.34 -10.82
N GLN A 31 6.28 -13.53 -11.81
CA GLN A 31 5.81 -12.15 -11.98
C GLN A 31 5.45 -11.91 -13.45
N ARG A 32 4.38 -11.12 -13.65
CA ARG A 32 3.96 -10.67 -14.98
C ARG A 32 3.42 -9.26 -14.92
N GLU A 33 3.94 -8.39 -15.78
CA GLU A 33 3.41 -7.04 -16.00
C GLU A 33 2.12 -7.10 -16.82
N PHE A 34 1.29 -6.07 -16.70
CA PHE A 34 0.09 -5.86 -17.50
C PHE A 34 0.01 -4.38 -17.97
N PRO A 35 -0.73 -4.11 -19.06
CA PRO A 35 -0.83 -2.74 -19.59
C PRO A 35 -1.44 -1.75 -18.64
N GLN A 36 -0.94 -0.51 -18.70
CA GLN A 36 -1.46 0.66 -18.00
C GLN A 36 -2.14 1.56 -19.03
N TYR A 37 -3.31 2.10 -18.72
CA TYR A 37 -4.07 2.98 -19.62
C TYR A 37 -4.17 4.38 -19.06
N PHE A 38 -3.94 5.38 -19.91
CA PHE A 38 -3.96 6.81 -19.57
C PHE A 38 -4.89 7.55 -20.54
N PRO A 39 -6.23 7.39 -20.43
CA PRO A 39 -7.19 7.93 -21.41
C PRO A 39 -7.16 9.45 -21.53
N GLN A 40 -6.89 10.14 -20.42
CA GLN A 40 -6.76 11.59 -20.34
C GLN A 40 -5.64 11.99 -19.36
N PRO A 41 -5.12 13.22 -19.40
CA PRO A 41 -4.13 13.68 -18.42
C PRO A 41 -4.63 13.49 -16.99
N GLY A 42 -3.82 12.79 -16.18
CA GLY A 42 -4.13 12.46 -14.79
C GLY A 42 -5.08 11.27 -14.58
N TRP A 43 -5.61 10.66 -15.64
CA TRP A 43 -6.41 9.44 -15.55
C TRP A 43 -5.52 8.21 -15.62
N VAL A 44 -5.78 7.24 -14.77
CA VAL A 44 -5.07 5.96 -14.74
C VAL A 44 -6.09 4.84 -14.61
N GLU A 45 -6.05 3.91 -15.54
CA GLU A 45 -6.99 2.80 -15.61
C GLU A 45 -6.27 1.47 -15.89
N HIS A 46 -6.86 0.39 -15.41
CA HIS A 46 -6.45 -0.98 -15.75
C HIS A 46 -7.62 -1.76 -16.35
N ASN A 47 -7.33 -2.68 -17.25
CA ASN A 47 -8.33 -3.64 -17.71
C ASN A 47 -8.41 -4.81 -16.72
N PRO A 48 -9.57 -5.03 -16.03
CA PRO A 48 -9.70 -6.10 -15.05
C PRO A 48 -9.50 -7.51 -15.63
N SER A 49 -9.81 -7.68 -16.93
CA SER A 49 -9.61 -8.96 -17.62
C SER A 49 -8.12 -9.26 -17.86
N GLU A 50 -7.30 -8.23 -18.08
CA GLU A 50 -5.85 -8.38 -18.20
C GLU A 50 -5.20 -8.68 -16.85
N ILE A 51 -5.68 -8.02 -15.78
CA ILE A 51 -5.28 -8.36 -14.39
C ILE A 51 -5.58 -9.84 -14.13
N TRP A 52 -6.81 -10.29 -14.43
CA TRP A 52 -7.20 -11.69 -14.24
C TRP A 52 -6.33 -12.66 -15.05
N SER A 53 -6.08 -12.36 -16.33
CA SER A 53 -5.22 -13.16 -17.18
C SER A 53 -3.79 -13.23 -16.68
N SER A 54 -3.26 -12.13 -16.13
CA SER A 54 -1.92 -12.09 -15.54
C SER A 54 -1.84 -12.95 -14.27
N ILE A 55 -2.87 -12.94 -13.42
CA ILE A 55 -2.96 -13.79 -12.22
C ILE A 55 -2.95 -15.28 -12.60
N LEU A 56 -3.77 -15.69 -13.58
CA LEU A 56 -3.76 -17.09 -14.05
C LEU A 56 -2.38 -17.49 -14.59
N ALA A 57 -1.73 -16.60 -15.34
CA ALA A 57 -0.43 -16.87 -15.92
C ALA A 57 0.66 -17.04 -14.83
N VAL A 58 0.68 -16.17 -13.79
CA VAL A 58 1.67 -16.29 -12.72
C VAL A 58 1.42 -17.52 -11.83
N ILE A 59 0.16 -17.90 -11.59
CA ILE A 59 -0.18 -19.15 -10.91
C ILE A 59 0.38 -20.36 -11.69
N ALA A 60 0.09 -20.42 -13.00
CA ALA A 60 0.56 -21.50 -13.87
C ALA A 60 2.07 -21.60 -13.88
N THR A 61 2.76 -20.48 -14.11
CA THR A 61 4.22 -20.42 -14.12
C THR A 61 4.81 -20.83 -12.77
N CYS A 62 4.25 -20.33 -11.68
CA CYS A 62 4.74 -20.61 -10.34
C CYS A 62 4.67 -22.09 -9.99
N LEU A 63 3.54 -22.77 -10.30
CA LEU A 63 3.38 -24.19 -10.07
C LEU A 63 4.29 -25.04 -10.96
N ALA A 64 4.40 -24.68 -12.24
CA ALA A 64 5.19 -25.42 -13.21
C ALA A 64 6.69 -25.36 -12.91
N GLU A 65 7.22 -24.15 -12.70
CA GLU A 65 8.66 -23.94 -12.50
C GLU A 65 9.13 -24.38 -11.10
N ALA A 66 8.25 -24.33 -10.09
CA ALA A 66 8.54 -24.88 -8.76
C ALA A 66 8.38 -26.41 -8.70
N GLU A 67 7.85 -27.04 -9.76
CA GLU A 67 7.49 -28.47 -9.81
C GLU A 67 6.51 -28.88 -8.68
N VAL A 68 5.61 -27.94 -8.28
CA VAL A 68 4.64 -28.14 -7.20
C VAL A 68 3.27 -28.47 -7.80
N LYS A 69 2.67 -29.54 -7.30
CA LYS A 69 1.31 -29.94 -7.70
C LYS A 69 0.28 -29.01 -7.06
N PRO A 70 -0.82 -28.67 -7.75
CA PRO A 70 -1.91 -27.85 -7.15
C PRO A 70 -2.43 -28.40 -5.83
N SER A 71 -2.45 -29.73 -5.64
CA SER A 71 -2.88 -30.39 -4.41
C SER A 71 -1.93 -30.22 -3.21
N GLN A 72 -0.74 -29.66 -3.43
CA GLN A 72 0.23 -29.33 -2.36
C GLN A 72 0.03 -27.89 -1.83
N ILE A 73 -0.86 -27.11 -2.47
CA ILE A 73 -1.19 -25.78 -1.98
C ILE A 73 -2.25 -25.91 -0.87
N ALA A 74 -1.86 -25.56 0.34
CA ALA A 74 -2.75 -25.63 1.52
C ALA A 74 -3.74 -24.48 1.56
N GLY A 75 -3.38 -23.32 1.01
CA GLY A 75 -4.23 -22.14 0.94
C GLY A 75 -3.64 -21.04 0.06
N ILE A 76 -4.51 -20.12 -0.35
CA ILE A 76 -4.17 -18.94 -1.13
C ILE A 76 -4.43 -17.71 -0.29
N GLY A 77 -3.41 -16.83 -0.15
CA GLY A 77 -3.54 -15.48 0.37
C GLY A 77 -3.50 -14.47 -0.77
N ILE A 78 -4.33 -13.43 -0.67
CA ILE A 78 -4.41 -12.35 -1.67
C ILE A 78 -3.99 -11.05 -1.02
N THR A 79 -3.10 -10.34 -1.68
CA THR A 79 -2.82 -8.95 -1.38
C THR A 79 -2.88 -8.14 -2.67
N ASN A 80 -3.25 -6.87 -2.57
CA ASN A 80 -3.58 -6.08 -3.74
C ASN A 80 -3.26 -4.60 -3.55
N GLN A 81 -3.03 -3.91 -4.68
CA GLN A 81 -3.15 -2.46 -4.73
C GLN A 81 -4.51 -2.06 -4.19
N ARG A 82 -4.53 -1.17 -3.21
CA ARG A 82 -5.77 -0.76 -2.52
C ARG A 82 -6.57 0.22 -3.38
N GLU A 83 -7.80 0.51 -2.98
CA GLU A 83 -8.70 1.56 -3.49
C GLU A 83 -9.10 1.43 -4.97
N THR A 84 -8.35 0.72 -5.80
CA THR A 84 -8.67 0.50 -7.22
C THR A 84 -10.02 -0.16 -7.35
N ALA A 85 -10.95 0.52 -8.05
CA ALA A 85 -12.37 0.16 -8.10
C ALA A 85 -12.71 -0.62 -9.38
N VAL A 86 -13.33 -1.78 -9.21
CA VAL A 86 -13.86 -2.60 -10.30
C VAL A 86 -15.38 -2.71 -10.15
N VAL A 87 -16.12 -2.52 -11.26
CA VAL A 87 -17.56 -2.78 -11.33
C VAL A 87 -17.81 -3.77 -12.46
N TRP A 88 -18.54 -4.86 -12.16
CA TRP A 88 -18.79 -5.94 -13.13
C TRP A 88 -20.21 -6.47 -13.03
N GLU A 89 -20.63 -7.13 -14.09
CA GLU A 89 -21.92 -7.83 -14.17
C GLU A 89 -21.91 -9.07 -13.29
N LYS A 90 -22.93 -9.20 -12.44
CA LYS A 90 -23.05 -10.34 -11.51
C LYS A 90 -23.15 -11.68 -12.22
N ASP A 91 -23.88 -11.74 -13.34
CA ASP A 91 -24.18 -13.01 -14.02
C ASP A 91 -23.05 -13.47 -14.93
N THR A 92 -22.35 -12.51 -15.59
CA THR A 92 -21.35 -12.82 -16.61
C THR A 92 -19.92 -12.63 -16.13
N GLY A 93 -19.73 -11.77 -15.10
CA GLY A 93 -18.42 -11.34 -14.65
C GLY A 93 -17.70 -10.43 -15.65
N HIS A 94 -18.41 -9.80 -16.59
CA HIS A 94 -17.83 -8.81 -17.46
C HIS A 94 -17.72 -7.46 -16.77
N PRO A 95 -16.52 -6.84 -16.72
CA PRO A 95 -16.37 -5.48 -16.25
C PRO A 95 -17.18 -4.51 -17.11
N VAL A 96 -17.93 -3.61 -16.49
CA VAL A 96 -18.73 -2.59 -17.22
C VAL A 96 -17.86 -1.39 -17.64
N TYR A 97 -16.72 -1.24 -17.01
CA TYR A 97 -15.71 -0.21 -17.29
C TYR A 97 -14.31 -0.73 -16.88
N ASN A 98 -13.25 -0.06 -17.32
CA ASN A 98 -11.92 -0.31 -16.78
C ASN A 98 -11.87 -0.08 -15.27
N ALA A 99 -10.98 -0.76 -14.57
CA ALA A 99 -10.72 -0.47 -13.17
C ALA A 99 -10.10 0.92 -13.03
N ILE A 100 -10.72 1.79 -12.24
CA ILE A 100 -10.17 3.12 -11.97
C ILE A 100 -9.14 2.98 -10.86
N VAL A 101 -7.87 3.26 -11.19
CA VAL A 101 -6.73 3.03 -10.33
C VAL A 101 -6.66 4.07 -9.20
N TRP A 102 -6.10 3.70 -8.06
CA TRP A 102 -5.89 4.57 -6.90
C TRP A 102 -5.16 5.88 -7.22
N GLN A 103 -4.29 5.88 -8.24
CA GLN A 103 -3.55 7.05 -8.72
C GLN A 103 -4.39 8.01 -9.58
N SER A 104 -5.56 7.56 -10.08
CA SER A 104 -6.35 8.33 -11.03
C SER A 104 -6.98 9.57 -10.39
N ARG A 105 -6.88 10.69 -11.10
CA ARG A 105 -7.47 11.98 -10.70
C ARG A 105 -8.84 12.26 -11.35
N GLN A 106 -9.41 11.28 -12.09
CA GLN A 106 -10.64 11.51 -12.88
C GLN A 106 -11.88 11.83 -12.04
N THR A 107 -11.83 11.61 -10.72
CA THR A 107 -12.93 11.93 -9.81
C THR A 107 -12.66 13.19 -8.95
N ALA A 108 -11.69 14.01 -9.33
CA ALA A 108 -11.30 15.19 -8.56
C ALA A 108 -12.45 16.20 -8.40
N ASP A 109 -13.29 16.37 -9.43
CA ASP A 109 -14.44 17.27 -9.39
C ASP A 109 -15.50 16.80 -8.39
N ILE A 110 -15.77 15.49 -8.32
CA ILE A 110 -16.68 14.90 -7.31
C ILE A 110 -16.15 15.18 -5.90
N CYS A 111 -14.85 15.04 -5.70
CA CYS A 111 -14.22 15.34 -4.40
C CYS A 111 -14.33 16.83 -4.05
N ALA A 112 -14.12 17.72 -5.02
CA ALA A 112 -14.24 19.15 -4.82
C ALA A 112 -15.68 19.55 -4.43
N ASP A 113 -16.69 18.98 -5.09
CA ASP A 113 -18.10 19.19 -4.77
C ASP A 113 -18.45 18.73 -3.36
N LEU A 114 -18.00 17.54 -2.95
CA LEU A 114 -18.24 17.03 -1.59
C LEU A 114 -17.60 17.93 -0.52
N LYS A 115 -16.39 18.45 -0.76
CA LYS A 115 -15.72 19.40 0.12
C LYS A 115 -16.48 20.73 0.19
N ALA A 116 -16.90 21.27 -0.95
CA ALA A 116 -17.68 22.51 -1.02
C ALA A 116 -19.03 22.40 -0.28
N GLN A 117 -19.61 21.20 -0.21
CA GLN A 117 -20.81 20.90 0.55
C GLN A 117 -20.56 20.67 2.04
N GLY A 118 -19.30 20.63 2.49
CA GLY A 118 -18.93 20.53 3.90
C GLY A 118 -18.95 19.12 4.50
N HIS A 119 -18.76 18.07 3.67
CA HIS A 119 -18.82 16.68 4.13
C HIS A 119 -17.51 16.13 4.71
N GLU A 120 -16.42 16.92 4.77
CA GLU A 120 -15.10 16.45 5.18
C GLU A 120 -15.08 15.86 6.59
N ASP A 121 -15.66 16.56 7.56
CA ASP A 121 -15.65 16.10 8.97
C ASP A 121 -16.43 14.79 9.14
N MET A 122 -17.60 14.68 8.54
CA MET A 122 -18.45 13.49 8.61
C MET A 122 -17.72 12.27 8.03
N ILE A 123 -17.16 12.39 6.83
CA ILE A 123 -16.44 11.31 6.16
C ILE A 123 -15.21 10.93 6.98
N ARG A 124 -14.44 11.90 7.47
CA ARG A 124 -13.26 11.63 8.29
C ARG A 124 -13.59 10.93 9.59
N GLN A 125 -14.63 11.34 10.29
CA GLN A 125 -15.04 10.73 11.55
C GLN A 125 -15.49 9.28 11.37
N LYS A 126 -16.22 8.97 10.30
CA LYS A 126 -16.76 7.63 10.06
C LYS A 126 -15.74 6.67 9.43
N THR A 127 -14.90 7.17 8.53
CA THR A 127 -14.02 6.32 7.72
C THR A 127 -12.55 6.40 8.08
N GLY A 128 -12.13 7.44 8.83
CA GLY A 128 -10.72 7.74 9.09
C GLY A 128 -9.97 8.35 7.89
N LEU A 129 -10.67 8.58 6.76
CA LEU A 129 -10.09 9.02 5.50
C LEU A 129 -10.41 10.48 5.20
N LEU A 130 -9.67 11.04 4.24
CA LEU A 130 -9.93 12.35 3.66
C LEU A 130 -10.81 12.20 2.41
N ILE A 131 -11.48 13.28 1.98
CA ILE A 131 -12.12 13.32 0.65
C ILE A 131 -11.02 13.53 -0.38
N ASP A 132 -10.66 12.48 -1.10
CA ASP A 132 -9.63 12.52 -2.15
C ASP A 132 -9.95 11.49 -3.25
N PRO A 133 -9.63 11.77 -4.53
CA PRO A 133 -9.76 10.81 -5.63
C PRO A 133 -8.99 9.49 -5.42
N TYR A 134 -8.10 9.45 -4.45
CA TYR A 134 -7.36 8.26 -4.05
C TYR A 134 -8.29 7.10 -3.69
N PHE A 135 -9.37 7.35 -2.94
CA PHE A 135 -10.26 6.32 -2.39
C PHE A 135 -11.34 5.84 -3.36
N SER A 136 -11.96 4.69 -3.08
CA SER A 136 -12.83 3.99 -4.05
C SER A 136 -14.17 4.66 -4.31
N ALA A 137 -14.78 5.29 -3.30
CA ALA A 137 -16.18 5.73 -3.35
C ALA A 137 -16.50 6.63 -4.55
N THR A 138 -15.68 7.65 -4.79
CA THR A 138 -15.90 8.59 -5.90
C THR A 138 -15.68 7.93 -7.26
N LYS A 139 -14.85 6.86 -7.34
CA LYS A 139 -14.65 6.07 -8.55
C LYS A 139 -15.89 5.24 -8.90
N VAL A 140 -16.51 4.62 -7.89
CA VAL A 140 -17.78 3.90 -8.05
C VAL A 140 -18.86 4.85 -8.53
N ARG A 141 -19.02 5.99 -7.86
CA ARG A 141 -19.97 7.05 -8.25
C ARG A 141 -19.75 7.49 -9.70
N TRP A 142 -18.51 7.73 -10.09
CA TRP A 142 -18.15 8.12 -11.45
C TRP A 142 -18.56 7.06 -12.49
N ILE A 143 -18.29 5.78 -12.23
CA ILE A 143 -18.70 4.68 -13.14
C ILE A 143 -20.21 4.64 -13.29
N LEU A 144 -20.97 4.75 -12.19
CA LEU A 144 -22.44 4.72 -12.22
C LEU A 144 -23.03 5.92 -12.99
N ASP A 145 -22.35 7.06 -12.96
CA ASP A 145 -22.82 8.29 -13.65
C ASP A 145 -22.45 8.31 -15.14
N HIS A 146 -21.36 7.64 -15.55
CA HIS A 146 -20.81 7.77 -16.91
C HIS A 146 -21.02 6.53 -17.79
N VAL A 147 -21.28 5.36 -17.20
CA VAL A 147 -21.58 4.15 -17.98
C VAL A 147 -23.10 4.06 -18.17
N GLU A 148 -23.54 4.04 -19.43
CA GLU A 148 -24.96 4.01 -19.78
C GLU A 148 -25.70 2.85 -19.11
N GLY A 149 -26.78 3.16 -18.40
CA GLY A 149 -27.63 2.21 -17.68
C GLY A 149 -27.00 1.55 -16.46
N ALA A 150 -25.76 1.90 -16.07
CA ALA A 150 -25.07 1.26 -14.95
C ALA A 150 -25.81 1.51 -13.62
N ARG A 151 -26.30 2.72 -13.39
CA ARG A 151 -27.03 3.07 -12.16
C ARG A 151 -28.28 2.22 -11.99
N ASP A 152 -29.15 2.20 -13.00
CA ASP A 152 -30.40 1.40 -12.95
C ASP A 152 -30.11 -0.09 -12.76
N ARG A 153 -29.03 -0.59 -13.34
CA ARG A 153 -28.59 -1.99 -13.22
C ARG A 153 -28.05 -2.28 -11.82
N ALA A 154 -27.30 -1.35 -11.24
CA ALA A 154 -26.80 -1.47 -9.87
C ALA A 154 -27.95 -1.47 -8.85
N GLU A 155 -28.96 -0.60 -9.02
CA GLU A 155 -30.17 -0.57 -8.19
C GLU A 155 -30.96 -1.90 -8.25
N ARG A 156 -31.00 -2.54 -9.43
CA ARG A 156 -31.61 -3.88 -9.58
C ARG A 156 -30.75 -5.02 -9.08
N GLY A 157 -29.53 -4.74 -8.55
CA GLY A 157 -28.61 -5.77 -8.05
C GLY A 157 -27.95 -6.61 -9.14
N GLU A 158 -27.87 -6.10 -10.38
CA GLU A 158 -27.25 -6.76 -11.53
C GLU A 158 -25.74 -6.49 -11.61
N LEU A 159 -25.25 -5.47 -10.92
CA LEU A 159 -23.84 -5.10 -10.88
C LEU A 159 -23.23 -5.34 -9.49
N LEU A 160 -21.99 -5.75 -9.47
CA LEU A 160 -21.17 -5.88 -8.27
C LEU A 160 -20.01 -4.90 -8.33
N PHE A 161 -19.64 -4.40 -7.16
CA PHE A 161 -18.41 -3.61 -6.93
C PHE A 161 -17.44 -4.40 -6.09
N GLY A 162 -16.16 -4.19 -6.30
CA GLY A 162 -15.10 -4.61 -5.41
C GLY A 162 -13.80 -3.87 -5.67
N THR A 163 -12.95 -3.90 -4.68
CA THR A 163 -11.51 -3.71 -4.84
C THR A 163 -10.92 -4.97 -5.48
N ILE A 164 -9.64 -4.94 -5.79
CA ILE A 164 -9.03 -6.02 -6.59
C ILE A 164 -9.10 -7.38 -5.88
N ASP A 165 -9.00 -7.42 -4.54
CA ASP A 165 -9.20 -8.65 -3.76
C ASP A 165 -10.58 -9.27 -4.03
N SER A 166 -11.65 -8.49 -3.95
CA SER A 166 -13.02 -8.96 -4.25
C SER A 166 -13.14 -9.50 -5.66
N TRP A 167 -12.55 -8.80 -6.63
CA TRP A 167 -12.51 -9.24 -8.03
C TRP A 167 -11.82 -10.59 -8.17
N LEU A 168 -10.64 -10.76 -7.54
CA LEU A 168 -9.88 -12.01 -7.63
C LEU A 168 -10.56 -13.16 -6.89
N ILE A 169 -11.10 -12.92 -5.70
CA ILE A 169 -11.87 -13.92 -4.94
C ILE A 169 -13.08 -14.39 -5.74
N TRP A 170 -13.83 -13.43 -6.30
CA TRP A 170 -15.00 -13.74 -7.13
C TRP A 170 -14.61 -14.56 -8.37
N LYS A 171 -13.54 -14.20 -9.07
CA LYS A 171 -13.05 -14.94 -10.25
C LYS A 171 -12.56 -16.33 -9.86
N LEU A 172 -11.71 -16.46 -8.85
CA LEU A 172 -11.14 -17.74 -8.41
C LEU A 172 -12.21 -18.70 -7.92
N SER A 173 -13.25 -18.20 -7.23
CA SER A 173 -14.36 -18.99 -6.73
C SER A 173 -15.45 -19.31 -7.78
N GLY A 174 -15.29 -18.84 -9.02
CA GLY A 174 -16.29 -19.02 -10.08
C GLY A 174 -17.60 -18.28 -9.82
N GLY A 175 -17.54 -17.11 -9.17
CA GLY A 175 -18.69 -16.26 -8.87
C GLY A 175 -19.48 -16.64 -7.62
N THR A 176 -18.98 -17.56 -6.80
CA THR A 176 -19.70 -18.03 -5.60
C THR A 176 -19.45 -17.17 -4.35
N ALA A 177 -18.38 -16.38 -4.31
CA ALA A 177 -18.04 -15.52 -3.17
C ALA A 177 -17.80 -14.08 -3.64
N HIS A 178 -18.62 -13.15 -3.13
CA HIS A 178 -18.46 -11.71 -3.33
C HIS A 178 -18.13 -11.08 -1.97
N VAL A 179 -16.86 -11.10 -1.62
CA VAL A 179 -16.33 -10.69 -0.30
C VAL A 179 -15.14 -9.78 -0.45
N THR A 180 -14.89 -8.98 0.58
CA THR A 180 -13.66 -8.21 0.80
C THR A 180 -13.24 -8.38 2.25
N ASP A 181 -12.00 -8.00 2.59
CA ASP A 181 -11.56 -7.98 3.98
C ASP A 181 -11.73 -6.60 4.61
N TYR A 182 -11.62 -6.55 5.95
CA TYR A 182 -11.72 -5.30 6.69
C TYR A 182 -10.70 -4.25 6.25
N SER A 183 -9.47 -4.65 5.91
CA SER A 183 -8.43 -3.71 5.53
C SER A 183 -8.73 -3.03 4.19
N ASN A 184 -9.18 -3.79 3.18
CA ASN A 184 -9.62 -3.23 1.90
C ASN A 184 -10.91 -2.42 2.02
N ALA A 185 -11.90 -2.89 2.78
CA ALA A 185 -13.14 -2.16 3.02
C ALA A 185 -12.87 -0.76 3.62
N SER A 186 -11.95 -0.68 4.59
CA SER A 186 -11.56 0.59 5.23
C SER A 186 -10.93 1.61 4.28
N ARG A 187 -10.52 1.20 3.06
CA ARG A 187 -9.93 2.08 2.05
C ARG A 187 -10.92 2.61 1.02
N THR A 188 -12.16 2.21 1.14
CA THR A 188 -13.19 2.56 0.13
C THR A 188 -13.80 3.94 0.30
N MET A 189 -13.67 4.58 1.46
CA MET A 189 -14.39 5.80 1.86
C MET A 189 -15.93 5.58 1.93
N MET A 190 -16.38 4.32 2.02
CA MET A 190 -17.78 3.92 2.20
C MET A 190 -18.02 3.11 3.47
N TYR A 191 -16.94 2.66 4.12
CA TYR A 191 -16.98 1.76 5.27
C TYR A 191 -16.79 2.52 6.57
N ASN A 192 -17.73 2.37 7.51
CA ASN A 192 -17.61 2.93 8.85
C ASN A 192 -16.67 2.05 9.67
N ILE A 193 -15.48 2.55 9.99
CA ILE A 193 -14.46 1.77 10.70
C ILE A 193 -14.76 1.57 12.19
N HIS A 194 -15.74 2.28 12.74
CA HIS A 194 -16.16 2.17 14.14
C HIS A 194 -17.34 1.20 14.31
N GLU A 195 -18.32 1.28 13.40
CA GLU A 195 -19.51 0.43 13.40
C GLU A 195 -19.28 -0.88 12.64
N LEU A 196 -18.18 -0.96 11.87
CA LEU A 196 -17.77 -2.13 11.08
C LEU A 196 -18.83 -2.55 10.06
N GLU A 197 -19.40 -1.56 9.37
CA GLU A 197 -20.37 -1.78 8.30
C GLU A 197 -20.26 -0.72 7.19
N TRP A 198 -20.84 -1.02 6.03
CA TRP A 198 -21.03 -0.05 4.97
C TRP A 198 -21.94 1.08 5.48
N ASP A 199 -21.45 2.33 5.46
CA ASP A 199 -22.15 3.48 6.04
C ASP A 199 -23.28 3.99 5.12
N GLN A 200 -24.51 3.83 5.56
CA GLN A 200 -25.68 4.17 4.73
C GLN A 200 -25.75 5.67 4.40
N GLU A 201 -25.36 6.55 5.32
CA GLU A 201 -25.37 8.00 5.06
C GLU A 201 -24.38 8.38 3.95
N ILE A 202 -23.20 7.73 3.93
CA ILE A 202 -22.20 7.93 2.87
C ILE A 202 -22.71 7.34 1.54
N LEU A 203 -23.31 6.15 1.57
CA LEU A 203 -23.88 5.53 0.39
C LEU A 203 -24.99 6.39 -0.22
N ASP A 204 -25.89 6.93 0.59
CA ASP A 204 -26.96 7.82 0.15
C ASP A 204 -26.40 9.13 -0.41
N LEU A 205 -25.39 9.71 0.23
CA LEU A 205 -24.69 10.92 -0.23
C LEU A 205 -24.07 10.73 -1.62
N LEU A 206 -23.48 9.57 -1.87
CA LEU A 206 -22.80 9.25 -3.12
C LEU A 206 -23.72 8.55 -4.14
N ASP A 207 -24.97 8.26 -3.74
CA ASP A 207 -25.95 7.56 -4.56
C ASP A 207 -25.41 6.20 -5.06
N ILE A 208 -24.84 5.41 -4.12
CA ILE A 208 -24.28 4.09 -4.38
C ILE A 208 -25.19 3.01 -3.78
N PRO A 209 -25.77 2.13 -4.62
CA PRO A 209 -26.64 1.07 -4.13
C PRO A 209 -25.89 0.06 -3.26
N ARG A 210 -26.37 -0.17 -2.02
CA ARG A 210 -25.78 -1.15 -1.09
C ARG A 210 -25.73 -2.57 -1.68
N ALA A 211 -26.66 -2.91 -2.55
CA ALA A 211 -26.77 -4.23 -3.16
C ALA A 211 -25.55 -4.63 -4.03
N MET A 212 -24.75 -3.66 -4.45
CA MET A 212 -23.55 -3.93 -5.25
C MET A 212 -22.27 -4.13 -4.41
N LEU A 213 -22.34 -3.93 -3.10
CA LEU A 213 -21.16 -3.99 -2.21
C LEU A 213 -20.88 -5.41 -1.73
N PRO A 214 -19.60 -5.81 -1.57
CA PRO A 214 -19.23 -7.12 -1.07
C PRO A 214 -19.52 -7.28 0.42
N GLU A 215 -19.67 -8.52 0.87
CA GLU A 215 -19.64 -8.87 2.28
C GLU A 215 -18.24 -8.61 2.84
N VAL A 216 -18.13 -7.93 3.98
CA VAL A 216 -16.86 -7.66 4.66
C VAL A 216 -16.58 -8.77 5.67
N ARG A 217 -15.42 -9.41 5.57
CA ARG A 217 -15.05 -10.57 6.39
C ARG A 217 -13.65 -10.40 7.00
N GLY A 218 -13.27 -11.35 7.85
CA GLY A 218 -11.94 -11.36 8.48
C GLY A 218 -10.80 -11.41 7.45
N SER A 219 -9.66 -10.81 7.80
CA SER A 219 -8.48 -10.83 6.92
C SER A 219 -7.80 -12.21 6.85
N SER A 220 -8.06 -13.07 7.86
CA SER A 220 -7.60 -14.47 7.95
C SER A 220 -8.80 -15.38 8.14
N GLU A 221 -9.38 -15.81 7.03
CA GLU A 221 -10.62 -16.60 7.03
C GLU A 221 -10.76 -17.32 5.68
N VAL A 222 -11.29 -18.53 5.66
CA VAL A 222 -11.62 -19.23 4.41
C VAL A 222 -12.87 -18.62 3.79
N TYR A 223 -12.72 -17.84 2.73
CA TYR A 223 -13.83 -17.18 2.03
C TYR A 223 -14.57 -18.13 1.09
N ALA A 224 -13.83 -18.93 0.36
CA ALA A 224 -14.32 -19.88 -0.63
C ALA A 224 -13.19 -20.85 -1.01
N HIS A 225 -13.49 -21.72 -1.97
CA HIS A 225 -12.50 -22.56 -2.64
C HIS A 225 -12.40 -22.20 -4.12
N THR A 226 -11.22 -22.37 -4.70
CA THR A 226 -11.04 -22.20 -6.14
C THR A 226 -11.87 -23.21 -6.90
N VAL A 227 -12.40 -22.81 -8.06
CA VAL A 227 -13.02 -23.78 -8.97
C VAL A 227 -11.93 -24.56 -9.73
N PRO A 228 -12.13 -25.87 -9.95
CA PRO A 228 -11.09 -26.73 -10.55
C PRO A 228 -10.52 -26.20 -11.89
N TYR A 229 -11.36 -25.63 -12.74
CA TYR A 229 -10.92 -25.13 -14.06
C TYR A 229 -10.04 -23.87 -13.98
N HIS A 230 -10.04 -23.15 -12.86
CA HIS A 230 -9.11 -22.02 -12.63
C HIS A 230 -7.86 -22.43 -11.87
N PHE A 231 -7.87 -23.63 -11.22
CA PHE A 231 -6.73 -24.08 -10.42
C PHE A 231 -6.29 -25.51 -10.76
N PHE A 232 -6.14 -25.76 -12.07
CA PHE A 232 -5.54 -26.98 -12.64
C PHE A 232 -6.11 -28.30 -12.10
N GLY A 233 -7.43 -28.35 -11.93
CA GLY A 233 -8.15 -29.53 -11.46
C GLY A 233 -8.28 -29.67 -9.93
N SER A 234 -7.74 -28.73 -9.15
CA SER A 234 -7.79 -28.75 -7.69
C SER A 234 -8.72 -27.67 -7.14
N GLN A 235 -9.28 -27.94 -5.96
CA GLN A 235 -9.98 -26.98 -5.14
C GLN A 235 -9.08 -26.60 -3.96
N VAL A 236 -8.69 -25.34 -3.90
CA VAL A 236 -7.79 -24.81 -2.87
C VAL A 236 -8.50 -23.71 -2.10
N PRO A 237 -8.40 -23.68 -0.74
CA PRO A 237 -8.99 -22.62 0.05
C PRO A 237 -8.41 -21.23 -0.32
N ILE A 238 -9.28 -20.25 -0.56
CA ILE A 238 -8.94 -18.84 -0.63
C ILE A 238 -9.13 -18.30 0.78
N ALA A 239 -8.06 -18.08 1.52
CA ALA A 239 -8.10 -18.09 2.98
C ALA A 239 -7.50 -16.84 3.66
N GLY A 240 -7.08 -15.86 2.91
CA GLY A 240 -6.57 -14.61 3.46
C GLY A 240 -6.63 -13.50 2.42
N ALA A 241 -6.97 -12.30 2.86
CA ALA A 241 -6.90 -11.09 2.05
C ALA A 241 -6.50 -9.89 2.90
N ALA A 242 -5.67 -9.02 2.34
CA ALA A 242 -5.36 -7.72 2.92
C ALA A 242 -4.86 -6.77 1.84
N GLY A 243 -5.13 -5.48 2.00
CA GLY A 243 -4.48 -4.43 1.22
C GLY A 243 -2.96 -4.52 1.35
N ASP A 244 -2.22 -4.13 0.30
CA ASP A 244 -0.77 -4.31 0.20
C ASP A 244 0.01 -3.76 1.41
N GLN A 245 -0.36 -2.60 1.90
CA GLN A 245 0.33 -1.97 3.03
C GLN A 245 0.00 -2.63 4.37
N GLN A 246 -1.24 -3.10 4.56
CA GLN A 246 -1.65 -3.87 5.72
C GLN A 246 -1.03 -5.27 5.71
N ALA A 247 -0.98 -5.90 4.54
CA ALA A 247 -0.26 -7.17 4.36
C ALA A 247 1.24 -7.02 4.70
N ALA A 248 1.89 -5.93 4.25
CA ALA A 248 3.28 -5.65 4.61
C ALA A 248 3.47 -5.44 6.11
N LEU A 249 2.55 -4.74 6.79
CA LEU A 249 2.56 -4.58 8.24
C LEU A 249 2.47 -5.94 8.95
N PHE A 250 1.59 -6.83 8.47
CA PHE A 250 1.43 -8.17 8.98
C PHE A 250 2.66 -9.05 8.72
N GLY A 251 3.20 -9.01 7.50
CA GLY A 251 4.40 -9.76 7.08
C GLY A 251 5.69 -9.31 7.78
N GLN A 252 5.72 -8.06 8.23
CA GLN A 252 6.78 -7.53 9.10
C GLN A 252 6.60 -7.94 10.58
N ALA A 253 5.61 -8.75 10.91
CA ALA A 253 5.27 -9.13 12.29
C ALA A 253 5.10 -7.92 13.23
N CYS A 254 4.50 -6.84 12.73
CA CYS A 254 4.18 -5.63 13.51
C CYS A 254 2.86 -5.81 14.26
N TYR A 255 2.78 -6.82 15.13
CA TYR A 255 1.55 -7.22 15.83
C TYR A 255 1.28 -6.45 17.12
N GLU A 256 2.30 -5.80 17.67
CA GLU A 256 2.18 -5.04 18.91
C GLU A 256 1.78 -3.59 18.63
N GLU A 257 1.01 -3.01 19.54
CA GLU A 257 0.68 -1.58 19.49
C GLU A 257 1.97 -0.74 19.52
N GLY A 258 2.07 0.22 18.60
CA GLY A 258 3.25 1.07 18.42
C GLY A 258 4.29 0.48 17.47
N ALA A 259 4.14 -0.78 17.00
CA ALA A 259 5.00 -1.34 15.98
C ALA A 259 4.79 -0.65 14.64
N ILE A 260 5.90 -0.32 13.95
CA ILE A 260 5.88 0.50 12.72
C ILE A 260 6.67 -0.19 11.62
N LYS A 261 6.11 -0.14 10.42
CA LYS A 261 6.83 -0.47 9.19
C LYS A 261 6.83 0.71 8.21
N ASN A 262 7.85 0.79 7.35
CA ASN A 262 7.87 1.68 6.19
C ASN A 262 8.27 0.92 4.93
N THR A 263 7.41 0.93 3.91
CA THR A 263 7.67 0.32 2.61
C THR A 263 8.20 1.37 1.64
N TYR A 264 9.44 1.21 1.17
CA TYR A 264 10.11 2.11 0.23
C TYR A 264 9.92 1.63 -1.22
N GLY A 265 8.81 2.01 -1.81
CA GLY A 265 8.47 1.79 -3.22
C GLY A 265 8.70 3.04 -4.08
N THR A 266 7.82 3.28 -5.05
CA THR A 266 7.74 4.54 -5.83
C THR A 266 7.54 5.73 -4.89
N GLY A 267 6.59 5.63 -3.96
CA GLY A 267 6.46 6.42 -2.75
C GLY A 267 6.89 5.61 -1.53
N CYS A 268 6.71 6.16 -0.32
CA CYS A 268 6.78 5.41 0.92
C CYS A 268 5.43 5.39 1.61
N PHE A 269 5.10 4.25 2.20
CA PHE A 269 3.90 4.09 3.00
C PHE A 269 4.29 3.55 4.37
N MET A 270 4.10 4.40 5.37
CA MET A 270 4.39 4.08 6.77
C MET A 270 3.09 3.75 7.49
N LEU A 271 3.06 2.60 8.16
CA LEU A 271 1.93 2.18 9.00
C LEU A 271 2.42 1.90 10.42
N MET A 272 1.67 2.44 11.39
CA MET A 272 1.82 2.13 12.81
C MET A 272 0.60 1.36 13.28
N ASN A 273 0.79 0.17 13.83
CA ASN A 273 -0.27 -0.57 14.52
C ASN A 273 -0.68 0.21 15.77
N THR A 274 -1.97 0.51 15.91
CA THR A 274 -2.55 1.24 17.06
C THR A 274 -3.40 0.34 17.96
N GLY A 275 -3.29 -0.98 17.78
CA GLY A 275 -4.11 -1.95 18.50
C GLY A 275 -5.59 -1.78 18.21
N GLU A 276 -6.43 -1.94 19.20
CA GLU A 276 -7.89 -1.81 19.07
C GLU A 276 -8.38 -0.34 19.06
N ARG A 277 -7.48 0.63 18.94
CA ARG A 277 -7.80 2.06 18.95
C ARG A 277 -7.81 2.67 17.55
N ALA A 278 -8.98 3.05 17.07
CA ALA A 278 -9.11 3.89 15.88
C ALA A 278 -8.78 5.34 16.25
N ILE A 279 -7.53 5.76 16.04
CA ILE A 279 -7.06 7.10 16.39
C ILE A 279 -7.47 8.08 15.30
N ASN A 280 -8.26 9.10 15.64
CA ASN A 280 -8.57 10.19 14.71
C ASN A 280 -7.39 11.17 14.65
N SER A 281 -6.61 11.09 13.59
CA SER A 281 -5.39 11.90 13.42
C SER A 281 -5.71 13.40 13.39
N GLN A 282 -4.92 14.18 14.13
CA GLN A 282 -4.93 15.65 14.12
C GLN A 282 -3.72 16.23 13.37
N HIS A 283 -2.79 15.36 12.95
CA HIS A 283 -1.51 15.74 12.35
C HIS A 283 -1.34 15.23 10.90
N GLY A 284 -2.45 15.17 10.15
CA GLY A 284 -2.39 14.89 8.70
C GLY A 284 -2.12 13.42 8.34
N LEU A 285 -2.47 12.49 9.22
CA LEU A 285 -2.42 11.05 8.91
C LEU A 285 -3.80 10.51 8.55
N ILE A 286 -3.83 9.29 8.06
CA ILE A 286 -5.04 8.53 7.75
C ILE A 286 -5.19 7.43 8.79
N THR A 287 -6.43 7.19 9.24
CA THR A 287 -6.77 6.04 10.07
C THR A 287 -7.37 4.95 9.20
N THR A 288 -6.90 3.72 9.38
CA THR A 288 -7.34 2.56 8.59
C THR A 288 -7.45 1.34 9.48
N ILE A 289 -8.18 0.31 9.04
CA ILE A 289 -8.13 -0.99 9.70
C ILE A 289 -6.88 -1.72 9.23
N ALA A 290 -6.06 -2.20 10.18
CA ALA A 290 -4.89 -3.01 9.91
C ALA A 290 -5.30 -4.42 9.45
N TRP A 291 -6.12 -5.07 10.25
CA TRP A 291 -6.73 -6.38 9.97
C TRP A 291 -7.88 -6.70 10.94
N GLY A 292 -8.69 -7.67 10.55
CA GLY A 292 -9.66 -8.31 11.43
C GLY A 292 -9.39 -9.82 11.49
N ILE A 293 -9.11 -10.37 12.67
CA ILE A 293 -8.80 -11.80 12.88
C ILE A 293 -9.51 -12.28 14.13
N ASP A 294 -10.22 -13.40 14.03
CA ASP A 294 -10.96 -14.03 15.15
C ASP A 294 -11.91 -13.06 15.87
N GLY A 295 -12.55 -12.18 15.13
CA GLY A 295 -13.49 -11.20 15.65
C GLY A 295 -12.85 -9.98 16.33
N LYS A 296 -11.51 -9.88 16.34
CA LYS A 296 -10.77 -8.71 16.83
C LYS A 296 -10.34 -7.83 15.68
N ILE A 297 -10.59 -6.54 15.82
CA ILE A 297 -10.18 -5.54 14.84
C ILE A 297 -8.99 -4.76 15.41
N GLU A 298 -7.93 -4.70 14.64
CA GLU A 298 -6.77 -3.84 14.92
C GLU A 298 -6.69 -2.75 13.87
N TYR A 299 -6.33 -1.55 14.32
CA TYR A 299 -6.25 -0.34 13.50
C TYR A 299 -4.80 0.07 13.23
N ALA A 300 -4.62 0.95 12.28
CA ALA A 300 -3.33 1.56 12.00
C ALA A 300 -3.49 3.05 11.66
N LEU A 301 -2.49 3.85 12.05
CA LEU A 301 -2.21 5.15 11.46
C LEU A 301 -1.37 4.95 10.21
N GLU A 302 -1.71 5.63 9.13
CA GLU A 302 -0.98 5.60 7.87
C GLU A 302 -0.51 7.00 7.47
N GLY A 303 0.76 7.10 7.09
CA GLY A 303 1.32 8.25 6.42
C GLY A 303 1.82 7.87 5.02
N SER A 304 1.39 8.64 4.03
CA SER A 304 1.70 8.43 2.61
C SER A 304 2.67 9.48 2.12
N ILE A 305 3.84 9.05 1.67
CA ILE A 305 4.88 9.87 1.03
C ILE A 305 4.84 9.55 -0.47
N PHE A 306 4.44 10.51 -1.30
CA PHE A 306 4.17 10.25 -2.71
C PHE A 306 5.43 10.04 -3.55
N VAL A 307 6.55 10.65 -3.16
CA VAL A 307 7.79 10.61 -3.93
C VAL A 307 8.94 10.09 -3.07
N ALA A 308 9.39 8.87 -3.35
CA ALA A 308 10.53 8.23 -2.72
C ALA A 308 11.44 7.57 -3.75
N GLY A 309 11.28 6.31 -4.07
CA GLY A 309 12.05 5.63 -5.12
C GLY A 309 11.93 6.29 -6.49
N SER A 310 10.80 6.96 -6.77
CA SER A 310 10.61 7.77 -7.97
C SER A 310 11.59 8.95 -8.07
N ALA A 311 12.06 9.50 -6.95
CA ALA A 311 13.12 10.52 -6.98
C ALA A 311 14.45 9.94 -7.45
N ILE A 312 14.77 8.70 -7.06
CA ILE A 312 15.98 8.00 -7.53
C ILE A 312 15.82 7.63 -9.01
N GLN A 313 14.63 7.21 -9.45
CA GLN A 313 14.36 6.98 -10.87
C GLN A 313 14.50 8.27 -11.68
N TRP A 314 14.05 9.40 -11.17
CA TRP A 314 14.22 10.70 -11.81
C TRP A 314 15.69 11.11 -11.96
N LEU A 315 16.55 10.82 -10.97
CA LEU A 315 18.01 11.00 -11.12
C LEU A 315 18.58 10.16 -12.26
N ARG A 316 18.04 8.95 -12.50
CA ARG A 316 18.45 8.05 -13.56
C ARG A 316 17.88 8.47 -14.91
N ASP A 317 16.59 8.60 -15.04
CA ASP A 317 15.87 8.71 -16.31
C ASP A 317 15.68 10.16 -16.75
N GLY A 318 15.39 11.07 -15.82
CA GLY A 318 15.16 12.49 -16.05
C GLY A 318 16.48 13.28 -16.14
N LEU A 319 17.28 13.23 -15.09
CA LEU A 319 18.53 13.98 -15.01
C LEU A 319 19.75 13.23 -15.59
N ARG A 320 19.67 11.91 -15.73
CA ARG A 320 20.76 11.05 -16.23
C ARG A 320 22.06 11.19 -15.42
N MET A 321 21.93 11.46 -14.13
CA MET A 321 23.07 11.58 -13.22
C MET A 321 23.66 10.22 -12.82
N ILE A 322 22.83 9.16 -12.85
CA ILE A 322 23.20 7.77 -12.57
C ILE A 322 22.70 6.88 -13.70
N LYS A 323 23.31 5.71 -13.87
CA LYS A 323 22.88 4.71 -14.88
C LYS A 323 21.93 3.67 -14.30
N ASP A 324 22.13 3.32 -13.05
CA ASP A 324 21.31 2.35 -12.32
C ASP A 324 20.96 2.96 -10.96
N SER A 325 19.79 2.62 -10.42
CA SER A 325 19.35 3.12 -9.10
C SER A 325 20.32 2.76 -7.97
N LYS A 326 21.00 1.61 -8.04
CA LYS A 326 22.05 1.19 -7.10
C LYS A 326 23.27 2.11 -7.09
N ASP A 327 23.54 2.81 -8.21
CA ASP A 327 24.67 3.73 -8.30
C ASP A 327 24.49 4.94 -7.37
N SER A 328 23.27 5.22 -6.92
CA SER A 328 22.98 6.32 -6.00
C SER A 328 23.76 6.19 -4.68
N GLU A 329 23.88 4.98 -4.13
CA GLU A 329 24.71 4.73 -2.94
C GLU A 329 26.19 5.01 -3.20
N LEU A 330 26.71 4.51 -4.32
CA LEU A 330 28.11 4.70 -4.70
C LEU A 330 28.49 6.18 -4.86
N TYR A 331 27.63 6.97 -5.53
CA TYR A 331 27.90 8.39 -5.71
C TYR A 331 27.71 9.18 -4.41
N ALA A 332 26.65 8.92 -3.67
CA ALA A 332 26.37 9.62 -2.41
C ALA A 332 27.46 9.37 -1.34
N SER A 333 28.09 8.19 -1.35
CA SER A 333 29.18 7.84 -0.42
C SER A 333 30.53 8.51 -0.73
N ARG A 334 30.65 9.22 -1.85
CA ARG A 334 31.88 9.96 -2.20
C ARG A 334 31.99 11.33 -1.51
N VAL A 335 30.93 11.76 -0.85
CA VAL A 335 30.88 13.01 -0.08
C VAL A 335 30.42 12.70 1.33
N ASP A 336 30.96 13.42 2.31
CA ASP A 336 30.66 13.17 3.73
C ASP A 336 29.33 13.78 4.17
N SER A 337 28.85 14.80 3.43
CA SER A 337 27.60 15.51 3.72
C SER A 337 26.99 16.06 2.43
N THR A 338 25.78 16.63 2.51
CA THR A 338 25.18 17.39 1.40
C THR A 338 25.70 18.82 1.31
N GLU A 339 26.56 19.26 2.25
CA GLU A 339 27.02 20.64 2.40
C GLU A 339 25.89 21.68 2.43
N GLY A 340 24.76 21.29 3.06
CA GLY A 340 23.59 22.16 3.20
C GLY A 340 22.66 22.18 1.99
N VAL A 341 22.84 21.28 1.04
CA VAL A 341 21.87 21.06 -0.04
C VAL A 341 20.70 20.23 0.46
N TYR A 342 19.50 20.74 0.26
CA TYR A 342 18.23 20.05 0.53
C TYR A 342 17.42 19.96 -0.74
N LEU A 343 16.90 18.77 -1.05
CA LEU A 343 15.99 18.54 -2.15
C LEU A 343 14.61 18.16 -1.58
N VAL A 344 13.57 18.93 -1.91
CA VAL A 344 12.18 18.63 -1.59
C VAL A 344 11.56 17.99 -2.84
N PRO A 345 11.28 16.65 -2.85
CA PRO A 345 10.87 15.95 -4.06
C PRO A 345 9.34 15.97 -4.26
N ALA A 346 8.73 17.15 -4.24
CA ALA A 346 7.28 17.34 -4.38
C ALA A 346 6.82 17.31 -5.86
N PHE A 347 7.21 16.27 -6.62
CA PHE A 347 6.93 16.18 -8.07
C PHE A 347 5.44 16.10 -8.39
N VAL A 348 4.64 15.54 -7.46
CA VAL A 348 3.19 15.43 -7.55
C VAL A 348 2.50 16.05 -6.32
N GLY A 349 3.14 17.04 -5.72
CA GLY A 349 2.75 17.60 -4.44
C GLY A 349 3.36 16.87 -3.26
N LEU A 350 2.98 17.27 -2.04
CA LEU A 350 3.37 16.66 -0.77
C LEU A 350 2.19 15.85 -0.22
N GLY A 351 2.47 14.61 0.22
CA GLY A 351 1.54 13.77 0.96
C GLY A 351 1.54 14.10 2.44
N SER A 352 1.38 13.08 3.29
CA SER A 352 1.39 13.25 4.75
C SER A 352 2.72 13.86 5.25
N PRO A 353 2.68 14.74 6.23
CA PRO A 353 1.49 15.28 6.91
C PRO A 353 0.90 16.54 6.25
N TYR A 354 1.47 17.01 5.14
CA TYR A 354 1.21 18.33 4.53
C TYR A 354 -0.06 18.40 3.68
N TRP A 355 -0.33 17.36 2.87
CA TRP A 355 -1.46 17.24 1.96
C TRP A 355 -1.63 18.46 1.03
N ASP A 356 -0.55 18.87 0.38
CA ASP A 356 -0.53 19.99 -0.55
C ASP A 356 -0.19 19.51 -1.98
N SER A 357 -1.19 19.50 -2.85
CA SER A 357 -1.07 19.03 -4.24
C SER A 357 -0.47 20.07 -5.20
N GLU A 358 -0.35 21.34 -4.78
CA GLU A 358 0.13 22.43 -5.62
C GLU A 358 1.63 22.69 -5.49
N VAL A 359 2.23 22.25 -4.40
CA VAL A 359 3.69 22.33 -4.20
C VAL A 359 4.42 21.53 -5.27
N ARG A 360 5.55 22.06 -5.73
CA ARG A 360 6.43 21.37 -6.69
C ARG A 360 7.83 21.20 -6.10
N GLY A 361 8.59 20.26 -6.71
CA GLY A 361 9.95 19.94 -6.28
C GLY A 361 10.87 21.15 -6.31
N ALA A 362 11.71 21.28 -5.28
CA ALA A 362 12.65 22.38 -5.14
C ALA A 362 13.99 21.91 -4.57
N VAL A 363 15.06 22.65 -4.89
CA VAL A 363 16.40 22.40 -4.34
C VAL A 363 16.90 23.68 -3.72
N PHE A 364 17.41 23.59 -2.50
CA PHE A 364 17.93 24.72 -1.73
C PHE A 364 19.38 24.48 -1.32
N GLY A 365 20.12 25.55 -1.00
CA GLY A 365 21.48 25.47 -0.47
C GLY A 365 22.57 25.26 -1.52
N LEU A 366 22.29 25.43 -2.82
CA LEU A 366 23.29 25.28 -3.86
C LEU A 366 24.39 26.33 -3.76
N THR A 367 25.64 25.89 -3.87
CA THR A 367 26.81 26.74 -3.98
C THR A 367 27.59 26.37 -5.25
N ARG A 368 28.62 27.17 -5.59
CA ARG A 368 29.51 26.84 -6.73
C ARG A 368 30.25 25.50 -6.51
N GLY A 369 30.45 25.08 -5.26
CA GLY A 369 31.12 23.83 -4.93
C GLY A 369 30.20 22.60 -4.98
N THR A 370 28.90 22.80 -5.13
CA THR A 370 27.94 21.68 -5.17
C THR A 370 28.19 20.81 -6.40
N SER A 371 28.47 19.52 -6.16
CA SER A 371 28.66 18.51 -7.21
C SER A 371 27.41 17.63 -7.36
N LYS A 372 27.42 16.77 -8.38
CA LYS A 372 26.34 15.79 -8.56
C LYS A 372 26.22 14.80 -7.37
N GLU A 373 27.34 14.51 -6.71
CA GLU A 373 27.37 13.63 -5.53
C GLU A 373 26.58 14.22 -4.37
N HIS A 374 26.74 15.52 -4.10
CA HIS A 374 25.94 16.25 -3.10
C HIS A 374 24.44 16.23 -3.46
N PHE A 375 24.11 16.40 -4.75
CA PHE A 375 22.75 16.40 -5.23
C PHE A 375 22.09 15.00 -5.07
N ILE A 376 22.82 13.95 -5.47
CA ILE A 376 22.36 12.56 -5.31
C ILE A 376 22.17 12.22 -3.83
N ARG A 377 23.11 12.64 -2.97
CA ARG A 377 23.03 12.42 -1.52
C ARG A 377 21.82 13.16 -0.93
N ALA A 378 21.61 14.42 -1.29
CA ALA A 378 20.44 15.19 -0.83
C ALA A 378 19.12 14.55 -1.26
N THR A 379 19.08 13.91 -2.44
CA THR A 379 17.91 13.14 -2.88
C THR A 379 17.67 11.92 -1.99
N LEU A 380 18.71 11.16 -1.64
CA LEU A 380 18.56 10.03 -0.71
C LEU A 380 18.14 10.49 0.69
N GLU A 381 18.79 11.53 1.22
CA GLU A 381 18.49 12.07 2.54
C GLU A 381 17.04 12.61 2.63
N SER A 382 16.48 13.12 1.51
CA SER A 382 15.09 13.61 1.47
C SER A 382 14.07 12.53 1.79
N LEU A 383 14.33 11.25 1.44
CA LEU A 383 13.46 10.14 1.76
C LEU A 383 13.42 9.90 3.29
N ALA A 384 14.58 10.04 3.92
CA ALA A 384 14.69 9.85 5.37
C ALA A 384 14.04 11.01 6.15
N TYR A 385 14.17 12.23 5.68
CA TYR A 385 13.52 13.39 6.30
C TYR A 385 12.00 13.31 6.21
N GLN A 386 11.43 12.98 5.04
CA GLN A 386 9.99 12.78 4.89
C GLN A 386 9.47 11.67 5.80
N THR A 387 10.23 10.57 5.95
CA THR A 387 9.90 9.50 6.89
C THR A 387 9.86 10.02 8.33
N ARG A 388 10.78 10.91 8.73
CA ARG A 388 10.77 11.54 10.05
C ARG A 388 9.56 12.46 10.24
N ASP A 389 9.16 13.23 9.22
CA ASP A 389 7.95 14.07 9.28
C ASP A 389 6.71 13.23 9.61
N VAL A 390 6.52 12.11 8.90
CA VAL A 390 5.40 11.20 9.13
C VAL A 390 5.48 10.54 10.51
N LEU A 391 6.67 10.09 10.92
CA LEU A 391 6.85 9.48 12.23
C LEU A 391 6.51 10.45 13.37
N ASN A 392 6.96 11.71 13.27
CA ASN A 392 6.64 12.72 14.26
C ASN A 392 5.13 12.93 14.40
N ALA A 393 4.39 12.95 13.28
CA ALA A 393 2.94 13.02 13.30
C ALA A 393 2.32 11.76 13.94
N MET A 394 2.84 10.57 13.66
CA MET A 394 2.37 9.30 14.26
C MET A 394 2.56 9.31 15.78
N GLN A 395 3.72 9.76 16.26
CA GLN A 395 4.01 9.84 17.70
C GLN A 395 3.12 10.87 18.40
N GLN A 396 2.86 12.01 17.78
CA GLN A 396 1.97 13.05 18.34
C GLN A 396 0.52 12.55 18.43
N ASP A 397 0.02 11.86 17.43
CA ASP A 397 -1.36 11.35 17.42
C ASP A 397 -1.56 10.13 18.34
N SER A 398 -0.59 9.21 18.36
CA SER A 398 -0.73 7.94 19.11
C SER A 398 -0.28 8.04 20.57
N GLY A 399 0.65 8.95 20.86
CA GLY A 399 1.37 9.00 22.13
C GLY A 399 2.46 7.91 22.28
N ASN A 400 2.65 7.07 21.26
CA ASN A 400 3.66 6.02 21.26
C ASN A 400 5.03 6.58 20.84
N THR A 401 6.09 6.05 21.42
CA THR A 401 7.47 6.36 21.00
C THR A 401 8.00 5.27 20.08
N LEU A 402 8.82 5.66 19.10
CA LEU A 402 9.45 4.71 18.19
C LEU A 402 10.48 3.86 18.95
N ALA A 403 10.23 2.55 19.06
CA ALA A 403 11.23 1.62 19.55
C ALA A 403 12.22 1.22 18.43
N LYS A 404 11.70 0.97 17.23
CA LYS A 404 12.43 0.63 16.01
C LYS A 404 11.55 0.78 14.79
N LEU A 405 12.16 1.00 13.62
CA LEU A 405 11.46 1.04 12.33
C LEU A 405 11.80 -0.22 11.52
N ARG A 406 10.82 -1.01 11.15
CA ARG A 406 10.98 -2.09 10.18
C ARG A 406 10.78 -1.57 8.76
N VAL A 407 11.66 -1.98 7.85
CA VAL A 407 11.69 -1.45 6.48
C VAL A 407 11.68 -2.54 5.44
N ASP A 408 11.02 -2.27 4.31
CA ASP A 408 11.02 -3.13 3.12
C ASP A 408 10.90 -2.31 1.83
N GLY A 409 10.83 -3.01 0.69
CA GLY A 409 10.79 -2.38 -0.62
C GLY A 409 12.16 -2.20 -1.27
N GLY A 410 12.17 -1.69 -2.50
CA GLY A 410 13.38 -1.71 -3.35
C GLY A 410 14.53 -0.84 -2.85
N ALA A 411 14.24 0.32 -2.26
CA ALA A 411 15.27 1.27 -1.85
C ALA A 411 15.99 0.88 -0.53
N VAL A 412 15.47 -0.08 0.24
CA VAL A 412 16.09 -0.51 1.51
C VAL A 412 17.43 -1.25 1.31
N LYS A 413 17.74 -1.66 0.08
CA LYS A 413 19.03 -2.24 -0.30
C LYS A 413 20.18 -1.23 -0.21
N ASN A 414 19.89 0.06 -0.23
CA ASN A 414 20.84 1.15 -0.08
C ASN A 414 21.21 1.33 1.41
N ASN A 415 22.40 0.88 1.79
CA ASN A 415 22.85 0.91 3.18
C ASN A 415 23.11 2.34 3.69
N LEU A 416 23.56 3.26 2.81
CA LEU A 416 23.76 4.65 3.19
C LEU A 416 22.42 5.30 3.55
N LEU A 417 21.37 5.06 2.75
CA LEU A 417 20.03 5.54 3.06
C LEU A 417 19.52 4.96 4.38
N MET A 418 19.68 3.65 4.61
CA MET A 418 19.18 3.01 5.83
C MET A 418 19.94 3.47 7.08
N GLN A 419 21.26 3.68 6.99
CA GLN A 419 22.03 4.25 8.08
C GLN A 419 21.60 5.69 8.37
N PHE A 420 21.46 6.52 7.33
CA PHE A 420 20.99 7.90 7.50
C PHE A 420 19.56 7.94 8.05
N GLN A 421 18.70 7.01 7.65
CA GLN A 421 17.35 6.88 8.21
C GLN A 421 17.40 6.60 9.71
N SER A 422 18.22 5.67 10.15
CA SER A 422 18.42 5.38 11.58
C SER A 422 18.96 6.61 12.32
N ASP A 423 19.95 7.26 11.75
CA ASP A 423 20.58 8.46 12.31
C ASP A 423 19.58 9.60 12.48
N ILE A 424 18.77 9.89 11.45
CA ILE A 424 17.83 11.02 11.49
C ILE A 424 16.59 10.75 12.34
N LEU A 425 16.24 9.48 12.54
CA LEU A 425 15.17 9.08 13.48
C LEU A 425 15.67 9.02 14.91
N GLY A 426 16.98 8.73 15.12
CA GLY A 426 17.53 8.44 16.43
C GLY A 426 17.04 7.10 17.00
N ALA A 427 16.70 6.16 16.14
CA ALA A 427 16.17 4.85 16.49
C ALA A 427 16.67 3.77 15.51
N PRO A 428 16.74 2.50 15.94
CA PRO A 428 17.14 1.40 15.07
C PRO A 428 16.23 1.24 13.85
N VAL A 429 16.84 0.92 12.69
CA VAL A 429 16.15 0.53 11.47
C VAL A 429 16.47 -0.93 11.17
N GLU A 430 15.42 -1.77 11.09
CA GLU A 430 15.55 -3.21 10.87
C GLU A 430 15.13 -3.59 9.45
N ARG A 431 16.05 -4.18 8.68
CA ARG A 431 15.78 -4.76 7.37
C ARG A 431 15.64 -6.28 7.50
N PRO A 432 14.50 -6.88 7.05
CA PRO A 432 14.27 -8.31 7.17
C PRO A 432 15.08 -9.11 6.14
N VAL A 433 15.28 -10.41 6.42
CA VAL A 433 15.85 -11.36 5.46
C VAL A 433 14.96 -11.49 4.22
N ILE A 434 13.65 -11.55 4.41
CA ILE A 434 12.68 -11.66 3.32
C ILE A 434 12.10 -10.27 3.04
N SER A 435 12.49 -9.68 1.93
CA SER A 435 12.05 -8.34 1.52
C SER A 435 10.64 -8.29 0.90
N GLU A 436 10.09 -9.45 0.52
CA GLU A 436 8.72 -9.57 -0.05
C GLU A 436 7.66 -9.66 1.06
N THR A 437 7.71 -8.73 1.99
CA THR A 437 6.88 -8.72 3.21
C THR A 437 5.40 -8.59 2.93
N THR A 438 5.01 -7.90 1.86
CA THR A 438 3.63 -7.78 1.39
C THR A 438 3.04 -9.15 1.05
N ALA A 439 3.71 -9.90 0.19
CA ALA A 439 3.28 -11.25 -0.20
C ALA A 439 3.34 -12.22 0.98
N LEU A 440 4.37 -12.10 1.82
CA LEU A 440 4.53 -12.91 3.03
C LEU A 440 3.39 -12.68 4.02
N GLY A 441 2.94 -11.43 4.18
CA GLY A 441 1.80 -11.10 5.04
C GLY A 441 0.51 -11.75 4.58
N ALA A 442 0.20 -11.71 3.28
CA ALA A 442 -0.95 -12.42 2.72
C ALA A 442 -0.83 -13.94 2.91
N ALA A 443 0.37 -14.49 2.75
CA ALA A 443 0.63 -15.91 3.00
C ALA A 443 0.39 -16.26 4.47
N TYR A 444 0.85 -15.44 5.41
CA TYR A 444 0.64 -15.65 6.85
C TYR A 444 -0.84 -15.61 7.21
N LEU A 445 -1.60 -14.63 6.71
CA LEU A 445 -3.06 -14.56 6.92
C LEU A 445 -3.76 -15.83 6.43
N ALA A 446 -3.46 -16.26 5.21
CA ALA A 446 -4.03 -17.49 4.66
C ALA A 446 -3.59 -18.73 5.44
N GLY A 447 -2.30 -18.81 5.79
CA GLY A 447 -1.75 -19.93 6.52
C GLY A 447 -2.32 -20.10 7.93
N LEU A 448 -2.62 -19.00 8.63
CA LEU A 448 -3.32 -19.02 9.91
C LEU A 448 -4.75 -19.58 9.74
N ALA A 449 -5.48 -19.09 8.73
CA ALA A 449 -6.86 -19.52 8.50
C ALA A 449 -7.01 -21.01 8.17
N VAL A 450 -5.99 -21.62 7.53
CA VAL A 450 -6.01 -23.06 7.18
C VAL A 450 -5.19 -23.92 8.16
N GLY A 451 -4.64 -23.33 9.23
CA GLY A 451 -3.85 -24.05 10.23
C GLY A 451 -2.47 -24.48 9.73
N PHE A 452 -1.96 -23.85 8.66
CA PHE A 452 -0.58 -24.07 8.18
C PHE A 452 0.43 -23.48 9.17
N TRP A 453 0.21 -22.31 9.72
CA TRP A 453 0.84 -21.77 10.92
C TRP A 453 -0.19 -21.76 12.04
N SER A 454 0.23 -22.09 13.26
CA SER A 454 -0.66 -22.27 14.41
C SER A 454 -1.01 -20.96 15.11
N SER A 455 -0.13 -19.96 15.04
CA SER A 455 -0.33 -18.70 15.74
C SER A 455 0.60 -17.58 15.21
N ARG A 456 0.35 -16.33 15.65
CA ARG A 456 1.22 -15.18 15.37
C ARG A 456 2.60 -15.34 16.03
N GLU A 457 2.67 -16.02 17.18
CA GLU A 457 3.93 -16.29 17.87
C GLU A 457 4.84 -17.20 17.04
N GLU A 458 4.29 -18.29 16.44
CA GLU A 458 5.03 -19.13 15.50
C GLU A 458 5.58 -18.30 14.31
N ILE A 459 4.83 -17.35 13.81
CA ILE A 459 5.25 -16.46 12.73
C ILE A 459 6.37 -15.52 13.22
N CYS A 460 6.24 -14.94 14.42
CA CYS A 460 7.28 -14.07 14.99
C CYS A 460 8.62 -14.79 15.17
N GLU A 461 8.62 -16.07 15.52
CA GLU A 461 9.84 -16.89 15.66
C GLU A 461 10.56 -17.09 14.31
N GLN A 462 9.82 -17.00 13.19
CA GLN A 462 10.39 -17.14 11.84
C GLN A 462 10.88 -15.82 11.27
N TRP A 463 10.38 -14.70 11.79
CA TRP A 463 10.81 -13.39 11.33
C TRP A 463 12.26 -13.14 11.75
N ALA A 464 13.12 -12.86 10.79
CA ALA A 464 14.54 -12.63 11.03
C ALA A 464 15.01 -11.32 10.40
N SER A 465 15.83 -10.59 11.15
CA SER A 465 16.52 -9.39 10.64
C SER A 465 17.77 -9.81 9.85
N GLU A 466 17.90 -9.30 8.63
CA GLU A 466 19.15 -9.41 7.85
C GLU A 466 20.18 -8.41 8.39
N ARG A 467 19.72 -7.19 8.70
CA ARG A 467 20.59 -6.14 9.23
C ARG A 467 19.82 -5.14 10.08
N ILE A 468 20.45 -4.73 11.17
CA ILE A 468 20.02 -3.63 12.03
C ILE A 468 21.00 -2.47 11.83
N PHE A 469 20.46 -1.30 11.55
CA PHE A 469 21.19 -0.04 11.47
C PHE A 469 20.93 0.73 12.77
N GLU A 470 21.97 0.87 13.58
CA GLU A 470 21.90 1.62 14.83
C GLU A 470 22.22 3.09 14.63
N PRO A 471 21.54 4.02 15.33
CA PRO A 471 21.79 5.45 15.20
C PRO A 471 23.18 5.80 15.74
N GLY A 472 24.02 6.41 14.89
CA GLY A 472 25.38 6.84 15.23
C GLY A 472 25.56 8.36 15.24
N MET A 473 24.59 9.13 14.76
CA MET A 473 24.66 10.59 14.68
C MET A 473 24.35 11.25 16.02
N ALA A 474 25.15 12.24 16.43
CA ALA A 474 24.86 13.05 17.61
C ALA A 474 23.54 13.80 17.48
N GLU A 475 22.81 13.91 18.58
CA GLU A 475 21.48 14.53 18.61
C GLU A 475 21.49 15.98 18.09
N GLU A 476 22.48 16.78 18.49
CA GLU A 476 22.61 18.17 18.02
C GLU A 476 22.75 18.25 16.49
N GLN A 477 23.52 17.34 15.89
CA GLN A 477 23.68 17.26 14.43
C GLN A 477 22.38 16.85 13.78
N ARG A 478 21.71 15.83 14.30
CA ARG A 478 20.42 15.31 13.82
C ARG A 478 19.36 16.43 13.80
N GLU A 479 19.20 17.14 14.90
CA GLU A 479 18.20 18.22 15.01
C GLU A 479 18.54 19.41 14.10
N ARG A 480 19.81 19.75 13.94
CA ARG A 480 20.25 20.81 13.02
C ARG A 480 19.91 20.44 11.56
N LEU A 481 20.19 19.20 11.14
CA LEU A 481 19.89 18.74 9.78
C LEU A 481 18.40 18.73 9.53
N TYR A 482 17.63 18.23 10.50
CA TYR A 482 16.18 18.18 10.38
C TYR A 482 15.54 19.58 10.37
N ALA A 483 16.02 20.51 11.16
CA ALA A 483 15.57 21.91 11.13
C ALA A 483 15.85 22.56 9.75
N GLY A 484 16.97 22.20 9.10
CA GLY A 484 17.28 22.62 7.74
C GLY A 484 16.27 22.08 6.73
N TRP A 485 15.88 20.79 6.86
CA TRP A 485 14.84 20.16 6.05
C TRP A 485 13.49 20.87 6.22
N GLN A 486 13.05 21.14 7.45
CA GLN A 486 11.79 21.82 7.71
C GLN A 486 11.73 23.20 7.02
N LYS A 487 12.82 23.97 7.08
CA LYS A 487 12.92 25.26 6.37
C LYS A 487 12.84 25.10 4.85
N ALA A 488 13.44 24.03 4.31
CA ALA A 488 13.37 23.75 2.87
C ALA A 488 11.93 23.41 2.43
N VAL A 489 11.20 22.62 3.22
CA VAL A 489 9.78 22.31 2.97
C VAL A 489 8.93 23.57 3.07
N GLU A 490 9.08 24.38 4.11
CA GLU A 490 8.36 25.65 4.27
C GLU A 490 8.60 26.57 3.06
N ALA A 491 9.85 26.69 2.61
CA ALA A 491 10.18 27.50 1.43
C ALA A 491 9.58 26.93 0.13
N ALA A 492 9.55 25.60 -0.04
CA ALA A 492 8.91 24.96 -1.18
C ALA A 492 7.39 25.18 -1.19
N MET A 493 6.74 25.16 -0.03
CA MET A 493 5.29 25.39 0.11
C MET A 493 4.85 26.82 -0.22
N VAL A 494 5.77 27.79 -0.20
CA VAL A 494 5.49 29.16 -0.64
C VAL A 494 5.43 29.25 -2.17
N PHE A 495 6.20 28.41 -2.87
CA PHE A 495 6.23 28.35 -4.33
C PHE A 495 5.21 27.35 -4.86
N LYS A 496 4.03 27.85 -5.23
CA LYS A 496 2.94 27.07 -5.84
C LYS A 496 2.79 27.44 -7.32
N VAL A 497 2.52 26.43 -8.15
CA VAL A 497 2.37 26.59 -9.60
C VAL A 497 1.01 26.09 -10.06
#